data_a54949636029498f5fd36374366e871e
#
_entry.id   a54949636029498f5fd36374366e871e
#
_cell.length_a   1.000
_cell.length_b   1.000
_cell.length_c   1.000
_cell.angle_alpha   90.00
_cell.angle_beta   90.00
_cell.angle_gamma   90.00
#
_symmetry.space_group_name_H-M   'P 1'
#
loop_
_entity.id
_entity.type
_entity.pdbx_description
1 polymer ?
#
loop_
_entity_poly.entity_id
_entity_poly.type
_entity_poly.pdbx_seq_one_letter_code
_entity_poly.pdbx_strand_id
1 'polypeptide(L)'
;NTGGNGHSVCGGLYIQKYALQGGKDVGWFDDGDIAVVENAHGKGKTLLIGTFPGYGYFHHDSPSSREFFAGLLKWIGSAQHVESSNPVITARLQQGGGGLYLWAVNPSRAPQKTRLTVSGNWTLSGQTRTLWGDQAPTTEGQSVRLEINGRDGMVIALAQTD
;
A
#
# COMPACT_ATOMS: atom_id res chain seq x y z
N ASN A 1 -15.86 -11.41 -12.65
CA ASN A 1 -16.24 -10.20 -11.90
C ASN A 1 -16.30 -10.51 -10.42
N THR A 2 -15.34 -10.10 -9.65
CA THR A 2 -15.42 -10.19 -8.20
C THR A 2 -15.96 -8.86 -7.67
N GLY A 3 -17.27 -8.72 -7.58
CA GLY A 3 -17.91 -7.47 -7.28
C GLY A 3 -18.21 -7.24 -5.81
N GLY A 4 -17.24 -6.81 -5.03
CA GLY A 4 -17.49 -6.23 -3.71
C GLY A 4 -17.56 -4.71 -3.71
N ASN A 5 -17.08 -4.01 -4.73
CA ASN A 5 -17.17 -2.57 -4.94
C ASN A 5 -17.25 -2.23 -6.44
N GLY A 6 -17.80 -3.14 -7.26
CA GLY A 6 -17.92 -2.93 -8.71
C GLY A 6 -16.63 -3.14 -9.50
N HIS A 7 -15.56 -3.69 -8.89
CA HIS A 7 -14.31 -3.96 -9.60
C HIS A 7 -14.33 -5.36 -10.22
N SER A 8 -13.98 -5.45 -11.49
CA SER A 8 -13.75 -6.71 -12.19
C SER A 8 -12.27 -7.05 -12.14
N VAL A 9 -11.93 -8.25 -11.70
CA VAL A 9 -10.55 -8.70 -11.54
C VAL A 9 -10.32 -9.96 -12.34
N CYS A 10 -9.27 -9.98 -13.13
CA CYS A 10 -8.84 -11.17 -13.83
C CYS A 10 -8.16 -12.12 -12.82
N GLY A 11 -8.67 -13.32 -12.70
CA GLY A 11 -8.02 -14.40 -11.97
C GLY A 11 -7.23 -15.31 -12.90
N GLY A 12 -6.53 -16.27 -12.34
CA GLY A 12 -5.79 -17.26 -13.11
C GLY A 12 -5.46 -18.52 -12.32
N LEU A 13 -4.85 -19.49 -12.97
CA LEU A 13 -4.37 -20.78 -12.47
C LEU A 13 -5.47 -21.77 -12.11
N TYR A 14 -6.50 -21.35 -11.40
CA TYR A 14 -7.63 -22.21 -10.99
C TYR A 14 -8.90 -21.41 -10.77
N ILE A 15 -10.03 -22.12 -10.76
CA ILE A 15 -11.35 -21.62 -10.38
C ILE A 15 -11.87 -22.53 -9.26
N GLN A 16 -12.17 -21.96 -8.12
CA GLN A 16 -12.80 -22.60 -6.99
C GLN A 16 -14.13 -21.93 -6.70
N LYS A 17 -15.23 -22.61 -6.98
CA LYS A 17 -16.58 -22.15 -6.67
C LYS A 17 -16.92 -22.49 -5.23
N TYR A 18 -17.69 -21.65 -4.56
CA TYR A 18 -18.07 -21.83 -3.16
C TYR A 18 -19.58 -22.05 -3.01
N ALA A 19 -19.94 -22.84 -2.00
CA ALA A 19 -21.28 -22.92 -1.44
C ALA A 19 -21.22 -22.40 0.01
N LEU A 20 -22.09 -21.46 0.36
CA LEU A 20 -22.09 -20.86 1.69
C LEU A 20 -22.54 -21.86 2.75
N GLN A 21 -21.72 -22.01 3.80
CA GLN A 21 -22.10 -22.63 5.07
C GLN A 21 -21.98 -21.64 6.24
N GLY A 22 -21.83 -20.36 5.94
CA GLY A 22 -21.59 -19.22 6.80
C GLY A 22 -20.85 -18.13 6.02
N GLY A 23 -20.76 -16.96 6.58
CA GLY A 23 -20.16 -15.80 5.90
C GLY A 23 -21.12 -15.18 4.87
N LYS A 24 -20.58 -14.29 4.07
CA LYS A 24 -21.31 -13.49 3.07
C LYS A 24 -20.60 -13.59 1.72
N ASP A 25 -21.34 -13.84 0.67
CA ASP A 25 -20.86 -13.72 -0.70
C ASP A 25 -20.67 -12.25 -1.07
N VAL A 26 -19.46 -11.93 -1.51
CA VAL A 26 -19.05 -10.55 -1.86
C VAL A 26 -18.42 -10.46 -3.26
N GLY A 27 -18.39 -11.56 -3.99
CA GLY A 27 -17.93 -11.58 -5.37
C GLY A 27 -18.33 -12.86 -6.09
N TRP A 28 -18.47 -12.75 -7.42
CA TRP A 28 -18.97 -13.83 -8.27
C TRP A 28 -18.11 -13.98 -9.52
N PHE A 29 -18.07 -15.18 -10.05
CA PHE A 29 -17.58 -15.45 -11.39
C PHE A 29 -18.59 -14.95 -12.45
N ASP A 30 -18.15 -14.86 -13.70
CA ASP A 30 -19.01 -14.39 -14.80
C ASP A 30 -20.22 -15.29 -15.05
N ASP A 31 -20.16 -16.55 -14.64
CA ASP A 31 -21.27 -17.52 -14.70
C ASP A 31 -22.27 -17.40 -13.52
N GLY A 32 -22.02 -16.50 -12.57
CA GLY A 32 -22.86 -16.25 -11.40
C GLY A 32 -22.53 -17.09 -10.18
N ASP A 33 -21.58 -18.01 -10.26
CA ASP A 33 -21.15 -18.79 -9.10
C ASP A 33 -20.32 -17.96 -8.13
N ILE A 34 -20.41 -18.28 -6.83
CA ILE A 34 -19.72 -17.55 -5.77
C ILE A 34 -18.22 -17.72 -5.91
N ALA A 35 -17.52 -16.61 -6.09
CA ALA A 35 -16.07 -16.51 -6.22
C ALA A 35 -15.38 -16.00 -4.96
N VAL A 36 -16.06 -15.16 -4.16
CA VAL A 36 -15.46 -14.54 -2.98
C VAL A 36 -16.43 -14.58 -1.82
N VAL A 37 -15.94 -15.08 -0.69
CA VAL A 37 -16.70 -15.16 0.57
C VAL A 37 -15.96 -14.37 1.66
N GLU A 38 -16.66 -13.45 2.29
CA GLU A 38 -16.22 -12.73 3.48
C GLU A 38 -16.79 -13.38 4.74
N ASN A 39 -15.99 -13.49 5.78
CA ASN A 39 -16.46 -13.94 7.09
C ASN A 39 -15.76 -13.18 8.21
N ALA A 40 -16.43 -13.07 9.36
CA ALA A 40 -15.88 -12.53 10.60
C ALA A 40 -15.70 -13.66 11.62
N HIS A 41 -14.54 -13.69 12.27
CA HIS A 41 -14.27 -14.63 13.35
C HIS A 41 -13.56 -13.92 14.51
N GLY A 42 -14.22 -13.84 15.65
CA GLY A 42 -13.75 -13.08 16.80
C GLY A 42 -13.56 -11.60 16.45
N LYS A 43 -12.34 -11.09 16.64
CA LYS A 43 -11.96 -9.71 16.24
C LYS A 43 -11.40 -9.62 14.83
N GLY A 44 -11.24 -10.75 14.15
CA GLY A 44 -10.69 -10.83 12.81
C GLY A 44 -11.75 -10.97 11.74
N LYS A 45 -11.34 -10.77 10.50
CA LYS A 45 -12.14 -11.03 9.30
C LYS A 45 -11.29 -11.73 8.26
N THR A 46 -11.94 -12.54 7.43
CA THR A 46 -11.32 -13.33 6.40
C THR A 46 -11.99 -13.08 5.07
N LEU A 47 -11.21 -13.15 4.01
CA LEU A 47 -11.70 -13.13 2.64
C LEU A 47 -11.14 -14.35 1.92
N LEU A 48 -12.05 -15.23 1.49
CA LEU A 48 -11.71 -16.43 0.72
C LEU A 48 -11.98 -16.13 -0.75
N ILE A 49 -10.95 -16.26 -1.59
CA ILE A 49 -11.02 -15.92 -3.02
C ILE A 49 -10.79 -17.19 -3.84
N GLY A 50 -11.76 -17.54 -4.69
CA GLY A 50 -11.81 -18.76 -5.48
C GLY A 50 -10.99 -18.75 -6.77
N THR A 51 -10.05 -17.84 -6.88
CA THR A 51 -9.09 -17.76 -7.99
C THR A 51 -7.80 -17.10 -7.50
N PHE A 52 -6.79 -17.00 -8.35
CA PHE A 52 -5.52 -16.35 -8.01
C PHE A 52 -5.43 -14.96 -8.68
N PRO A 53 -5.95 -13.89 -8.02
CA PRO A 53 -5.98 -12.56 -8.62
C PRO A 53 -4.58 -11.95 -8.81
N GLY A 54 -3.59 -12.36 -7.99
CA GLY A 54 -2.21 -11.93 -8.14
C GLY A 54 -1.57 -12.37 -9.47
N TYR A 55 -1.92 -13.56 -9.95
CA TYR A 55 -1.49 -14.03 -11.26
C TYR A 55 -2.11 -13.18 -12.38
N GLY A 56 -3.41 -12.91 -12.30
CA GLY A 56 -4.09 -12.03 -13.25
C GLY A 56 -3.51 -10.62 -13.26
N TYR A 57 -3.19 -10.07 -12.10
CA TYR A 57 -2.53 -8.77 -11.99
C TYR A 57 -1.15 -8.75 -12.65
N PHE A 58 -0.32 -9.77 -12.37
CA PHE A 58 1.02 -9.88 -12.95
C PHE A 58 1.01 -9.93 -14.48
N HIS A 59 0.05 -10.64 -15.08
CA HIS A 59 -0.03 -10.82 -16.53
C HIS A 59 -0.74 -9.69 -17.27
N HIS A 60 -1.70 -9.02 -16.62
CA HIS A 60 -2.59 -8.07 -17.30
C HIS A 60 -2.47 -6.64 -16.77
N ASP A 61 -1.90 -6.43 -15.57
CA ASP A 61 -1.68 -5.12 -14.92
C ASP A 61 -2.81 -4.10 -15.19
N SER A 62 -4.05 -4.53 -15.04
CA SER A 62 -5.21 -3.67 -15.31
C SER A 62 -5.45 -2.68 -14.16
N PRO A 63 -5.99 -1.47 -14.45
CA PRO A 63 -6.38 -0.52 -13.41
C PRO A 63 -7.33 -1.13 -12.39
N SER A 64 -8.27 -1.95 -12.83
CA SER A 64 -9.24 -2.65 -11.98
C SER A 64 -8.58 -3.63 -11.01
N SER A 65 -7.52 -4.33 -11.42
CA SER A 65 -6.73 -5.17 -10.51
C SER A 65 -6.00 -4.36 -9.45
N ARG A 66 -5.46 -3.19 -9.79
CA ARG A 66 -4.82 -2.28 -8.83
C ARG A 66 -5.82 -1.76 -7.81
N GLU A 67 -7.00 -1.34 -8.26
CA GLU A 67 -8.08 -0.88 -7.40
C GLU A 67 -8.58 -1.98 -6.46
N PHE A 68 -8.66 -3.23 -6.95
CA PHE A 68 -8.99 -4.38 -6.11
C PHE A 68 -7.98 -4.57 -4.98
N PHE A 69 -6.67 -4.60 -5.28
CA PHE A 69 -5.65 -4.77 -4.24
C PHE A 69 -5.60 -3.58 -3.27
N ALA A 70 -5.78 -2.35 -3.76
CA ALA A 70 -5.93 -1.17 -2.91
C ALA A 70 -7.18 -1.26 -2.01
N GLY A 71 -8.27 -1.80 -2.56
CA GLY A 71 -9.51 -2.08 -1.83
C GLY A 71 -9.33 -3.09 -0.70
N LEU A 72 -8.51 -4.13 -0.90
CA LEU A 72 -8.17 -5.09 0.16
C LEU A 72 -7.47 -4.43 1.34
N LEU A 73 -6.55 -3.51 1.09
CA LEU A 73 -5.87 -2.76 2.15
C LEU A 73 -6.86 -1.92 2.98
N LYS A 74 -7.79 -1.25 2.31
CA LYS A 74 -8.88 -0.52 2.99
C LYS A 74 -9.79 -1.47 3.77
N TRP A 75 -10.13 -2.61 3.17
CA TRP A 75 -10.99 -3.61 3.80
C TRP A 75 -10.39 -4.16 5.09
N ILE A 76 -9.08 -4.42 5.16
CA ILE A 76 -8.41 -4.84 6.40
C ILE A 76 -8.19 -3.68 7.39
N GLY A 77 -8.50 -2.44 7.01
CA GLY A 77 -8.26 -1.26 7.84
C GLY A 77 -6.78 -0.85 7.90
N SER A 78 -5.98 -1.24 6.90
CA SER A 78 -4.59 -0.81 6.81
C SER A 78 -4.53 0.69 6.49
N ALA A 79 -3.79 1.43 7.30
CA ALA A 79 -3.48 2.82 7.04
C ALA A 79 -2.12 2.94 6.37
N GLN A 80 -2.04 3.71 5.31
CA GLN A 80 -0.77 4.10 4.71
C GLN A 80 -0.26 5.33 5.45
N HIS A 81 0.90 5.20 6.09
CA HIS A 81 1.47 6.27 6.91
C HIS A 81 2.38 7.22 6.14
N VAL A 82 2.79 6.85 4.93
CA VAL A 82 3.57 7.71 4.04
C VAL A 82 3.17 7.47 2.59
N GLU A 83 2.94 8.57 1.86
CA GLU A 83 2.66 8.55 0.44
C GLU A 83 3.78 9.23 -0.34
N SER A 84 4.16 8.63 -1.46
CA SER A 84 5.12 9.21 -2.41
C SER A 84 4.38 9.79 -3.62
N SER A 85 4.70 11.03 -3.99
CA SER A 85 4.21 11.64 -5.23
C SER A 85 4.83 11.02 -6.49
N ASN A 86 5.91 10.25 -6.32
CA ASN A 86 6.61 9.54 -7.38
C ASN A 86 6.49 8.03 -7.16
N PRO A 87 5.79 7.28 -8.03
CA PRO A 87 5.55 5.84 -7.84
C PRO A 87 6.83 4.99 -7.95
N VAL A 88 7.92 5.54 -8.49
CA VAL A 88 9.22 4.88 -8.53
C VAL A 88 9.87 4.81 -7.15
N ILE A 89 9.61 5.81 -6.30
CA ILE A 89 10.20 5.89 -4.96
C ILE A 89 9.38 5.06 -3.97
N THR A 90 10.04 4.09 -3.37
CA THR A 90 9.48 3.35 -2.24
C THR A 90 9.80 4.07 -0.94
N ALA A 91 8.78 4.37 -0.15
CA ALA A 91 8.94 5.02 1.15
C ALA A 91 8.29 4.21 2.27
N ARG A 92 8.89 4.26 3.45
CA ARG A 92 8.38 3.63 4.67
C ARG A 92 8.62 4.51 5.88
N LEU A 93 7.67 4.49 6.80
CA LEU A 93 7.79 5.09 8.12
C LEU A 93 8.07 3.97 9.13
N GLN A 94 9.08 4.17 9.95
CA GLN A 94 9.49 3.20 10.99
C GLN A 94 9.60 3.92 12.32
N GLN A 95 9.02 3.35 13.36
CA GLN A 95 9.18 3.79 14.73
C GLN A 95 10.07 2.82 15.49
N GLY A 96 11.02 3.35 16.25
CA GLY A 96 11.90 2.54 17.09
C GLY A 96 12.98 3.38 17.76
N GLY A 97 13.58 2.87 18.86
CA GLY A 97 14.67 3.54 19.57
C GLY A 97 14.35 4.95 20.06
N GLY A 98 13.08 5.25 20.37
CA GLY A 98 12.65 6.58 20.80
C GLY A 98 12.52 7.61 19.67
N GLY A 99 12.52 7.18 18.41
CA GLY A 99 12.40 8.06 17.25
C GLY A 99 11.47 7.54 16.16
N LEU A 100 11.15 8.42 15.25
CA LEU A 100 10.44 8.14 14.02
C LEU A 100 11.38 8.38 12.84
N TYR A 101 11.43 7.42 11.93
CA TYR A 101 12.36 7.42 10.80
C TYR A 101 11.62 7.25 9.50
N LEU A 102 11.89 8.13 8.55
CA LEU A 102 11.38 8.05 7.19
C LEU A 102 12.47 7.49 6.28
N TRP A 103 12.18 6.35 5.67
CA TRP A 103 13.02 5.68 4.69
C TRP A 103 12.49 5.94 3.30
N ALA A 104 13.38 6.29 2.38
CA ALA A 104 13.04 6.45 0.98
C ALA A 104 14.12 5.82 0.10
N VAL A 105 13.73 5.04 -0.89
CA VAL A 105 14.64 4.30 -1.78
C VAL A 105 14.26 4.58 -3.23
N ASN A 106 15.27 4.89 -4.03
CA ASN A 106 15.18 5.00 -5.47
C ASN A 106 15.82 3.77 -6.15
N PRO A 107 15.03 2.78 -6.58
CA PRO A 107 15.56 1.60 -7.27
C PRO A 107 15.94 1.87 -8.74
N SER A 108 15.55 3.01 -9.30
CA SER A 108 15.86 3.37 -10.69
C SER A 108 17.33 3.75 -10.88
N ARG A 109 17.77 3.86 -12.12
CA ARG A 109 19.15 4.26 -12.41
C ARG A 109 19.36 5.77 -12.46
N ALA A 110 18.30 6.54 -12.61
CA ALA A 110 18.35 8.00 -12.69
C ALA A 110 17.95 8.65 -11.36
N PRO A 111 18.47 9.84 -11.03
CA PRO A 111 17.99 10.61 -9.89
C PRO A 111 16.49 10.85 -9.99
N GLN A 112 15.80 10.79 -8.86
CA GLN A 112 14.35 10.95 -8.77
C GLN A 112 13.98 11.98 -7.71
N LYS A 113 13.05 12.86 -8.06
CA LYS A 113 12.45 13.81 -7.12
C LYS A 113 11.11 13.27 -6.64
N THR A 114 10.85 13.45 -5.36
CA THR A 114 9.57 13.09 -4.76
C THR A 114 9.18 14.05 -3.65
N ARG A 115 7.88 14.13 -3.39
CA ARG A 115 7.31 14.65 -2.16
C ARG A 115 6.76 13.45 -1.40
N LEU A 116 7.24 13.22 -0.19
CA LEU A 116 6.71 12.24 0.74
C LEU A 116 5.78 12.93 1.72
N THR A 117 4.53 12.52 1.78
CA THR A 117 3.54 13.04 2.72
C THR A 117 3.31 12.01 3.82
N VAL A 118 3.52 12.41 5.07
CA VAL A 118 3.27 11.57 6.24
C VAL A 118 1.85 11.83 6.71
N SER A 119 1.07 10.75 6.88
CA SER A 119 -0.32 10.80 7.33
C SER A 119 -0.48 10.19 8.72
N GLY A 120 -1.55 10.56 9.42
CA GLY A 120 -1.84 10.14 10.79
C GLY A 120 -1.49 11.21 11.83
N ASN A 121 -1.26 10.79 13.07
CA ASN A 121 -0.98 11.69 14.21
C ASN A 121 0.48 12.17 14.27
N TRP A 122 1.20 12.07 13.15
CA TRP A 122 2.58 12.45 13.08
C TRP A 122 2.69 13.87 12.52
N THR A 123 3.33 14.76 13.25
CA THR A 123 3.66 16.11 12.78
C THR A 123 5.14 16.16 12.46
N LEU A 124 5.48 16.63 11.27
CA LEU A 124 6.86 16.93 10.93
C LEU A 124 7.20 18.28 11.59
N SER A 125 7.91 18.23 12.70
CA SER A 125 8.52 19.45 13.24
C SER A 125 9.70 19.85 12.37
N GLY A 126 10.02 21.13 12.30
CA GLY A 126 11.10 21.68 11.45
C GLY A 126 12.51 21.17 11.74
N GLN A 127 12.68 20.18 12.60
CA GLN A 127 13.96 19.57 12.97
C GLN A 127 14.11 18.16 12.40
N THR A 128 13.94 18.02 11.09
CA THR A 128 14.31 16.80 10.42
C THR A 128 15.82 16.71 10.26
N ARG A 129 16.41 15.55 10.54
CA ARG A 129 17.83 15.30 10.36
C ARG A 129 18.07 14.15 9.42
N THR A 130 18.85 14.35 8.37
CA THR A 130 19.32 13.27 7.51
C THR A 130 20.28 12.39 8.31
N LEU A 131 20.00 11.10 8.38
CA LEU A 131 20.87 10.08 8.99
C LEU A 131 21.69 9.37 7.92
N TRP A 132 21.13 9.22 6.73
CA TRP A 132 21.74 8.61 5.56
C TRP A 132 21.30 9.34 4.30
N GLY A 133 22.22 9.62 3.39
CA GLY A 133 22.03 10.37 2.16
C GLY A 133 22.73 11.72 2.16
N ASP A 134 22.96 12.27 0.97
CA ASP A 134 23.84 13.43 0.77
C ASP A 134 23.09 14.77 0.82
N GLN A 135 21.76 14.75 0.85
CA GLN A 135 20.96 15.97 0.75
C GLN A 135 20.16 16.24 2.03
N ALA A 136 20.04 17.53 2.34
CA ALA A 136 19.13 17.97 3.39
C ALA A 136 17.68 17.95 2.86
N PRO A 137 16.73 17.34 3.59
CA PRO A 137 15.34 17.35 3.22
C PRO A 137 14.74 18.76 3.38
N THR A 138 13.84 19.13 2.49
CA THR A 138 13.03 20.35 2.66
C THR A 138 11.65 19.93 3.18
N THR A 139 11.29 20.43 4.37
CA THR A 139 10.00 20.16 5.00
C THR A 139 8.97 21.23 4.67
N GLU A 140 7.76 20.81 4.33
CA GLU A 140 6.60 21.66 4.09
C GLU A 140 5.37 21.06 4.77
N GLY A 141 5.01 21.53 5.95
CA GLY A 141 3.92 20.95 6.74
C GLY A 141 4.17 19.47 7.04
N GLN A 142 3.28 18.59 6.61
CA GLN A 142 3.42 17.13 6.75
C GLN A 142 4.16 16.46 5.57
N SER A 143 4.83 17.22 4.74
CA SER A 143 5.52 16.70 3.58
C SER A 143 7.01 16.98 3.62
N VAL A 144 7.79 16.07 3.06
CA VAL A 144 9.23 16.19 2.84
C VAL A 144 9.52 16.11 1.36
N ARG A 145 10.24 17.08 0.81
CA ARG A 145 10.74 17.03 -0.57
C ARG A 145 12.15 16.46 -0.56
N LEU A 146 12.40 15.51 -1.43
CA LEU A 146 13.66 14.80 -1.58
C LEU A 146 14.04 14.71 -3.04
N GLU A 147 15.36 14.69 -3.27
CA GLU A 147 15.96 14.21 -4.50
C GLU A 147 16.89 13.05 -4.11
N ILE A 148 16.71 11.87 -4.71
CA ILE A 148 17.46 10.67 -4.38
C ILE A 148 18.17 10.20 -5.64
N ASN A 149 19.49 10.02 -5.53
CA ASN A 149 20.29 9.51 -6.64
C ASN A 149 19.82 8.13 -7.11
N GLY A 150 20.18 7.74 -8.33
CA GLY A 150 19.84 6.43 -8.85
C GLY A 150 20.46 5.30 -8.02
N ARG A 151 19.67 4.27 -7.69
CA ARG A 151 20.07 3.09 -6.89
C ARG A 151 20.57 3.47 -5.49
N ASP A 152 19.96 4.47 -4.91
CA ASP A 152 20.33 5.02 -3.60
C ASP A 152 19.10 5.16 -2.70
N GLY A 153 19.34 5.51 -1.44
CA GLY A 153 18.30 5.71 -0.44
C GLY A 153 18.63 6.83 0.53
N MET A 154 17.61 7.29 1.22
CA MET A 154 17.74 8.27 2.30
C MET A 154 17.03 7.78 3.55
N VAL A 155 17.59 8.12 4.69
CA VAL A 155 16.98 7.95 6.01
C VAL A 155 16.95 9.28 6.72
N ILE A 156 15.77 9.69 7.13
CA ILE A 156 15.53 10.95 7.80
C ILE A 156 14.94 10.66 9.17
N ALA A 157 15.57 11.17 10.22
CA ALA A 157 14.93 11.22 11.53
C ALA A 157 13.92 12.36 11.54
N LEU A 158 12.68 12.02 11.91
CA LEU A 158 11.59 12.97 12.11
C LEU A 158 11.54 13.33 13.59
N ALA A 159 11.41 14.60 13.92
CA ALA A 159 11.17 14.97 15.30
C ALA A 159 9.75 14.59 15.69
N GLN A 160 9.57 13.96 16.86
CA GLN A 160 8.27 13.81 17.49
C GLN A 160 7.89 15.17 18.10
N THR A 161 6.68 15.62 17.85
CA THR A 161 6.04 16.61 18.71
C THR A 161 5.43 15.86 19.90
N ASP A 162 5.90 16.20 21.09
CA ASP A 162 5.30 15.76 22.35
C ASP A 162 3.81 16.18 22.42
#